data_570b9562f6e55d26fc4bf9925d097f1d
#
_entry.id   570b9562f6e55d26fc4bf9925d097f1d
#
_cell.length_a   1.000
_cell.length_b   1.000
_cell.length_c   1.000
_cell.angle_alpha   90.00
_cell.angle_beta   90.00
_cell.angle_gamma   90.00
#
_symmetry.space_group_name_H-M   'P 1'
#
loop_
_entity.id
_entity.type
_entity.pdbx_description
1 polymer ?
#
loop_
_entity_poly.entity_id
_entity_poly.type
_entity_poly.pdbx_seq_one_letter_code
_entity_poly.pdbx_strand_id
1 'polypeptide(L)'
;AIVVSSITLTLESPMYKKNEGLQLFLLISDWLFTIIFLVEAVLKIVAMGLIVPYDAYLSDAWNRLDFVVIIVSVMGLFGAGGGLGPVGKILRVGRILRPLRMINRNEGMKVIVDALLRSLPAVGYTVILLAVYLFLFAVLGLTMFLGKFYKCNDESVIVREQCRGIYENQVGVIVPRVWSNPSYSFDDIFSGMLTLCRVITLRGWLDVVYSGMDVTKEGYQPQRDSSSG
;
A
#
# COMPACT_ATOMS: atom_id res chain seq x y z
N ALA A 1 -15.66 17.21 18.86
CA ALA A 1 -16.30 16.24 17.96
C ALA A 1 -15.27 15.40 17.20
N ILE A 2 -14.32 16.00 16.42
CA ILE A 2 -13.37 15.28 15.53
C ILE A 2 -12.49 14.28 16.30
N VAL A 3 -11.85 14.70 17.41
CA VAL A 3 -10.98 13.81 18.21
C VAL A 3 -11.78 12.64 18.78
N VAL A 4 -12.97 12.88 19.28
CA VAL A 4 -13.84 11.84 19.85
C VAL A 4 -14.29 10.87 18.76
N SER A 5 -14.67 11.35 17.56
CA SER A 5 -15.02 10.48 16.44
C SER A 5 -13.83 9.65 15.91
N SER A 6 -12.61 10.16 16.04
CA SER A 6 -11.41 9.40 15.71
C SER A 6 -11.11 8.31 16.73
N ILE A 7 -11.35 8.56 18.02
CA ILE A 7 -11.20 7.55 19.08
C ILE A 7 -12.27 6.46 18.93
N THR A 8 -13.53 6.81 18.65
CA THR A 8 -14.58 5.80 18.43
C THR A 8 -14.26 4.91 17.23
N LEU A 9 -13.63 5.45 16.19
CA LEU A 9 -13.20 4.67 15.03
C LEU A 9 -12.12 3.63 15.38
N THR A 10 -11.21 3.92 16.33
CA THR A 10 -10.20 2.96 16.78
C THR A 10 -10.79 1.80 17.57
N LEU A 11 -11.96 1.98 18.19
CA LEU A 11 -12.68 0.93 18.88
C LEU A 11 -13.42 -0.03 17.92
N GLU A 12 -13.53 0.31 16.64
CA GLU A 12 -14.11 -0.56 15.59
C GLU A 12 -13.13 -1.67 15.17
N SER A 13 -12.65 -2.47 16.14
CA SER A 13 -11.78 -3.62 15.88
C SER A 13 -12.61 -4.85 15.53
N PRO A 14 -12.14 -5.72 14.60
CA PRO A 14 -12.83 -6.96 14.26
C PRO A 14 -12.97 -7.93 15.45
N MET A 15 -12.15 -7.79 16.50
CA MET A 15 -12.23 -8.59 17.70
C MET A 15 -13.49 -8.29 18.54
N TYR A 16 -14.02 -7.06 18.47
CA TYR A 16 -15.21 -6.65 19.24
C TYR A 16 -16.54 -6.84 18.50
N LYS A 17 -16.54 -7.44 17.30
CA LYS A 17 -17.77 -7.73 16.53
C LYS A 17 -18.79 -8.60 17.26
N LYS A 18 -18.42 -9.22 18.37
CA LYS A 18 -19.26 -10.13 19.14
C LYS A 18 -20.16 -9.44 20.17
N ASN A 19 -19.95 -8.14 20.46
CA ASN A 19 -20.75 -7.38 21.41
C ASN A 19 -21.76 -6.50 20.68
N GLU A 20 -23.03 -6.92 20.63
CA GLU A 20 -24.12 -6.19 19.98
C GLU A 20 -24.31 -4.78 20.55
N GLY A 21 -24.16 -4.58 21.85
CA GLY A 21 -24.25 -3.26 22.49
C GLY A 21 -23.17 -2.28 22.03
N LEU A 22 -21.94 -2.75 21.84
CA LEU A 22 -20.86 -1.91 21.34
C LEU A 22 -21.08 -1.53 19.87
N GLN A 23 -21.59 -2.44 19.06
CA GLN A 23 -21.92 -2.15 17.66
C GLN A 23 -23.03 -1.12 17.54
N LEU A 24 -24.07 -1.23 18.37
CA LEU A 24 -25.15 -0.23 18.40
C LEU A 24 -24.61 1.16 18.81
N PHE A 25 -23.77 1.21 19.84
CA PHE A 25 -23.12 2.44 20.29
C PHE A 25 -22.27 3.08 19.18
N LEU A 26 -21.45 2.28 18.48
CA LEU A 26 -20.61 2.76 17.36
C LEU A 26 -21.49 3.29 16.22
N LEU A 27 -22.57 2.58 15.89
CA LEU A 27 -23.49 3.01 14.84
C LEU A 27 -24.20 4.33 15.18
N ILE A 28 -24.69 4.46 16.42
CA ILE A 28 -25.33 5.71 16.89
C ILE A 28 -24.30 6.85 16.87
N SER A 29 -23.09 6.61 17.34
CA SER A 29 -22.00 7.60 17.32
C SER A 29 -21.67 8.04 15.90
N ASP A 30 -21.62 7.11 14.94
CA ASP A 30 -21.38 7.40 13.54
C ASP A 30 -22.46 8.32 12.93
N TRP A 31 -23.72 8.01 13.19
CA TRP A 31 -24.84 8.86 12.75
C TRP A 31 -24.77 10.24 13.36
N LEU A 32 -24.55 10.33 14.67
CA LEU A 32 -24.49 11.59 15.41
C LEU A 32 -23.36 12.48 14.88
N PHE A 33 -22.14 11.94 14.74
CA PHE A 33 -21.02 12.72 14.21
C PHE A 33 -21.23 13.13 12.74
N THR A 34 -21.81 12.26 11.92
CA THR A 34 -22.08 12.60 10.52
C THR A 34 -23.10 13.73 10.41
N ILE A 35 -24.14 13.73 11.24
CA ILE A 35 -25.14 14.82 11.29
C ILE A 35 -24.49 16.14 11.75
N ILE A 36 -23.67 16.10 12.80
CA ILE A 36 -22.98 17.30 13.29
C ILE A 36 -22.12 17.90 12.17
N PHE A 37 -21.35 17.09 11.47
CA PHE A 37 -20.49 17.56 10.38
C PHE A 37 -21.28 18.03 9.15
N LEU A 38 -22.40 17.39 8.86
CA LEU A 38 -23.29 17.81 7.78
C LEU A 38 -23.87 19.21 8.08
N VAL A 39 -24.35 19.43 9.31
CA VAL A 39 -24.86 20.73 9.75
C VAL A 39 -23.76 21.81 9.68
N GLU A 40 -22.54 21.49 10.14
CA GLU A 40 -21.39 22.41 10.03
C GLU A 40 -21.13 22.80 8.57
N ALA A 41 -21.13 21.83 7.66
CA ALA A 41 -20.91 22.10 6.23
C ALA A 41 -22.03 22.92 5.60
N VAL A 42 -23.28 22.60 5.91
CA VAL A 42 -24.44 23.40 5.41
C VAL A 42 -24.35 24.84 5.91
N LEU A 43 -24.00 25.05 7.16
CA LEU A 43 -23.84 26.42 7.70
C LEU A 43 -22.70 27.16 6.99
N LYS A 44 -21.56 26.51 6.72
CA LYS A 44 -20.46 27.10 5.95
C LYS A 44 -20.89 27.43 4.51
N ILE A 45 -21.62 26.52 3.86
CA ILE A 45 -22.13 26.73 2.49
C ILE A 45 -23.11 27.89 2.42
N VAL A 46 -23.99 28.00 3.41
CA VAL A 46 -24.95 29.12 3.48
C VAL A 46 -24.23 30.44 3.73
N ALA A 47 -23.21 30.46 4.59
CA ALA A 47 -22.45 31.65 4.93
C ALA A 47 -21.51 32.12 3.79
N MET A 48 -20.85 31.23 3.08
CA MET A 48 -19.83 31.55 2.09
C MET A 48 -20.33 31.42 0.64
N GLY A 49 -21.48 30.79 0.42
CA GLY A 49 -21.94 30.35 -0.91
C GLY A 49 -21.23 29.08 -1.38
N LEU A 50 -21.87 28.31 -2.27
CA LEU A 50 -21.31 27.03 -2.73
C LEU A 50 -20.20 27.22 -3.77
N ILE A 51 -20.48 28.01 -4.85
CA ILE A 51 -19.62 28.19 -6.02
C ILE A 51 -19.35 29.68 -6.31
N VAL A 52 -20.26 30.56 -5.98
CA VAL A 52 -20.21 32.00 -6.20
C VAL A 52 -20.49 32.70 -4.83
N PRO A 53 -19.71 33.63 -4.38
CA PRO A 53 -18.70 34.50 -4.99
C PRO A 53 -17.26 33.92 -4.99
N TYR A 54 -16.25 34.79 -5.29
CA TYR A 54 -14.82 34.43 -5.42
C TYR A 54 -14.25 33.64 -4.22
N ASP A 55 -14.76 33.90 -3.00
CA ASP A 55 -14.39 33.18 -1.76
C ASP A 55 -15.39 32.08 -1.37
N ALA A 56 -15.99 31.42 -2.39
CA ALA A 56 -16.97 30.36 -2.14
C ALA A 56 -16.38 29.15 -1.43
N TYR A 57 -17.24 28.39 -0.75
CA TYR A 57 -16.87 27.21 0.05
C TYR A 57 -15.99 26.21 -0.75
N LEU A 58 -16.32 25.93 -2.02
CA LEU A 58 -15.57 25.03 -2.88
C LEU A 58 -14.33 25.66 -3.54
N SER A 59 -14.07 26.94 -3.35
CA SER A 59 -12.85 27.59 -3.87
C SER A 59 -11.61 27.14 -3.07
N ASP A 60 -11.75 26.95 -1.76
CA ASP A 60 -10.68 26.48 -0.89
C ASP A 60 -10.50 24.95 -0.98
N ALA A 61 -9.24 24.52 -1.19
CA ALA A 61 -8.89 23.09 -1.30
C ALA A 61 -9.21 22.31 -0.01
N TRP A 62 -9.08 22.93 1.16
CA TRP A 62 -9.36 22.31 2.44
C TRP A 62 -10.88 22.12 2.66
N ASN A 63 -11.69 23.06 2.24
CA ASN A 63 -13.14 22.91 2.29
C ASN A 63 -13.65 21.86 1.29
N ARG A 64 -13.01 21.73 0.12
CA ARG A 64 -13.28 20.62 -0.82
C ARG A 64 -13.02 19.27 -0.21
N LEU A 65 -11.91 19.13 0.54
CA LEU A 65 -11.59 17.89 1.25
C LEU A 65 -12.68 17.57 2.29
N ASP A 66 -13.09 18.55 3.10
CA ASP A 66 -14.19 18.38 4.05
C ASP A 66 -15.48 17.92 3.37
N PHE A 67 -15.82 18.53 2.23
CA PHE A 67 -17.01 18.19 1.46
C PHE A 67 -16.98 16.74 0.94
N VAL A 68 -15.86 16.31 0.35
CA VAL A 68 -15.67 14.94 -0.11
C VAL A 68 -15.81 13.95 1.05
N VAL A 69 -15.21 14.23 2.19
CA VAL A 69 -15.29 13.35 3.37
C VAL A 69 -16.72 13.25 3.90
N ILE A 70 -17.52 14.34 3.83
CA ILE A 70 -18.94 14.30 4.20
C ILE A 70 -19.72 13.42 3.23
N ILE A 71 -19.57 13.63 1.93
CA ILE A 71 -20.27 12.81 0.90
C ILE A 71 -19.96 11.33 1.12
N VAL A 72 -18.69 10.96 1.22
CA VAL A 72 -18.27 9.58 1.43
C VAL A 72 -18.84 9.01 2.75
N SER A 73 -18.90 9.84 3.82
CA SER A 73 -19.49 9.42 5.09
C SER A 73 -20.98 9.15 4.98
N VAL A 74 -21.72 10.04 4.33
CA VAL A 74 -23.16 9.91 4.11
C VAL A 74 -23.47 8.69 3.22
N MET A 75 -22.78 8.54 2.10
CA MET A 75 -22.92 7.36 1.23
C MET A 75 -22.58 6.06 1.96
N GLY A 76 -21.58 6.08 2.84
CA GLY A 76 -21.20 4.92 3.65
C GLY A 76 -22.27 4.51 4.65
N LEU A 77 -23.02 5.44 5.22
CA LEU A 77 -24.17 5.14 6.11
C LEU A 77 -25.31 4.49 5.35
N PHE A 78 -25.70 5.03 4.19
CA PHE A 78 -26.75 4.46 3.35
C PHE A 78 -26.33 3.12 2.71
N GLY A 79 -25.05 2.95 2.37
CA GLY A 79 -24.51 1.71 1.82
C GLY A 79 -24.43 0.54 2.81
N ALA A 80 -24.51 0.81 4.12
CA ALA A 80 -24.54 -0.23 5.15
C ALA A 80 -25.81 -1.09 5.10
N GLY A 81 -26.90 -0.61 4.48
CA GLY A 81 -28.15 -1.33 4.28
C GLY A 81 -28.16 -2.40 3.18
N GLY A 82 -27.01 -2.77 2.59
CA GLY A 82 -26.89 -3.93 1.70
C GLY A 82 -27.10 -3.68 0.21
N GLY A 83 -27.47 -2.44 -0.21
CA GLY A 83 -27.81 -2.13 -1.60
C GLY A 83 -26.64 -1.87 -2.56
N LEU A 84 -25.41 -1.61 -2.07
CA LEU A 84 -24.28 -1.16 -2.89
C LEU A 84 -23.16 -2.19 -3.09
N GLY A 85 -23.33 -3.46 -2.68
CA GLY A 85 -22.37 -4.53 -2.93
C GLY A 85 -20.92 -4.17 -2.58
N PRO A 86 -19.95 -4.35 -3.53
CA PRO A 86 -18.53 -4.06 -3.28
C PRO A 86 -18.25 -2.57 -3.05
N VAL A 87 -19.05 -1.67 -3.65
CA VAL A 87 -18.91 -0.21 -3.48
C VAL A 87 -19.19 0.20 -2.03
N GLY A 88 -20.16 -0.42 -1.36
CA GLY A 88 -20.45 -0.17 0.05
C GLY A 88 -19.27 -0.50 0.98
N LYS A 89 -18.44 -1.48 0.63
CA LYS A 89 -17.20 -1.78 1.38
C LYS A 89 -16.18 -0.66 1.25
N ILE A 90 -15.97 -0.14 0.04
CA ILE A 90 -15.03 0.97 -0.25
C ILE A 90 -15.48 2.24 0.48
N LEU A 91 -16.77 2.56 0.42
CA LEU A 91 -17.33 3.72 1.11
C LEU A 91 -17.18 3.64 2.63
N ARG A 92 -17.24 2.43 3.20
CA ARG A 92 -16.99 2.21 4.63
C ARG A 92 -15.54 2.53 5.00
N VAL A 93 -14.57 2.21 4.13
CA VAL A 93 -13.16 2.57 4.31
C VAL A 93 -12.99 4.11 4.32
N GLY A 94 -13.83 4.84 3.61
CA GLY A 94 -13.84 6.31 3.61
C GLY A 94 -14.06 6.95 4.99
N ARG A 95 -14.57 6.21 5.97
CA ARG A 95 -14.66 6.69 7.38
C ARG A 95 -13.27 7.00 7.95
N ILE A 96 -12.22 6.30 7.51
CA ILE A 96 -10.81 6.55 7.88
C ILE A 96 -10.36 7.96 7.48
N LEU A 97 -11.04 8.60 6.50
CA LEU A 97 -10.73 9.97 6.09
C LEU A 97 -11.25 11.03 7.08
N ARG A 98 -12.11 10.67 8.06
CA ARG A 98 -12.65 11.62 9.03
C ARG A 98 -11.59 12.35 9.87
N PRO A 99 -10.52 11.69 10.36
CA PRO A 99 -9.44 12.37 11.06
C PRO A 99 -8.71 13.43 10.23
N LEU A 100 -8.73 13.34 8.90
CA LEU A 100 -8.09 14.35 8.03
C LEU A 100 -8.71 15.73 8.17
N ARG A 101 -9.96 15.83 8.65
CA ARG A 101 -10.59 17.11 8.98
C ARG A 101 -9.90 17.86 10.11
N MET A 102 -9.14 17.15 10.97
CA MET A 102 -8.35 17.78 12.01
C MET A 102 -7.27 18.70 11.42
N ILE A 103 -6.75 18.36 10.24
CA ILE A 103 -5.78 19.17 9.50
C ILE A 103 -6.40 20.50 9.11
N ASN A 104 -7.63 20.49 8.59
CA ASN A 104 -8.34 21.72 8.19
C ASN A 104 -8.60 22.66 9.36
N ARG A 105 -8.75 22.13 10.56
CA ARG A 105 -9.08 22.93 11.76
C ARG A 105 -7.86 23.52 12.49
N ASN A 106 -6.66 23.05 12.17
CA ASN A 106 -5.42 23.49 12.78
C ASN A 106 -4.53 24.18 11.73
N GLU A 107 -4.38 25.50 11.88
CA GLU A 107 -3.58 26.31 10.94
C GLU A 107 -2.13 25.84 10.83
N GLY A 108 -1.51 25.42 11.93
CA GLY A 108 -0.16 24.88 11.93
C GLY A 108 -0.04 23.60 11.10
N MET A 109 -1.02 22.71 11.19
CA MET A 109 -1.06 21.49 10.38
C MET A 109 -1.30 21.78 8.90
N LYS A 110 -2.15 22.76 8.57
CA LYS A 110 -2.34 23.21 7.18
C LYS A 110 -1.02 23.64 6.54
N VAL A 111 -0.27 24.49 7.23
CA VAL A 111 1.02 25.00 6.71
C VAL A 111 1.98 23.85 6.43
N ILE A 112 2.08 22.86 7.32
CA ILE A 112 2.95 21.69 7.14
C ILE A 112 2.51 20.85 5.93
N VAL A 113 1.21 20.55 5.83
CA VAL A 113 0.68 19.74 4.72
C VAL A 113 0.79 20.49 3.40
N ASP A 114 0.53 21.80 3.35
CA ASP A 114 0.71 22.63 2.16
C ASP A 114 2.19 22.65 1.70
N ALA A 115 3.12 22.75 2.65
CA ALA A 115 4.55 22.67 2.34
C ALA A 115 4.92 21.29 1.75
N LEU A 116 4.41 20.20 2.32
CA LEU A 116 4.59 18.85 1.79
C LEU A 116 4.02 18.71 0.39
N LEU A 117 2.77 19.14 0.17
CA LEU A 117 2.13 19.05 -1.14
C LEU A 117 2.86 19.87 -2.21
N ARG A 118 3.37 21.04 -1.84
CA ARG A 118 4.17 21.88 -2.76
C ARG A 118 5.53 21.27 -3.10
N SER A 119 6.10 20.44 -2.24
CA SER A 119 7.36 19.72 -2.50
C SER A 119 7.17 18.47 -3.38
N LEU A 120 5.96 17.91 -3.45
CA LEU A 120 5.69 16.69 -4.23
C LEU A 120 6.14 16.76 -5.70
N PRO A 121 5.95 17.85 -6.46
CA PRO A 121 6.42 17.92 -7.85
C PRO A 121 7.92 17.74 -7.95
N ALA A 122 8.70 18.34 -7.06
CA ALA A 122 10.16 18.21 -7.05
C ALA A 122 10.61 16.78 -6.76
N VAL A 123 9.96 16.14 -5.78
CA VAL A 123 10.16 14.71 -5.48
C VAL A 123 9.75 13.86 -6.67
N GLY A 124 8.63 14.20 -7.33
CA GLY A 124 8.13 13.52 -8.52
C GLY A 124 9.17 13.45 -9.65
N TYR A 125 9.85 14.55 -9.96
CA TYR A 125 10.93 14.55 -10.96
C TYR A 125 12.09 13.62 -10.57
N THR A 126 12.46 13.60 -9.30
CA THR A 126 13.50 12.69 -8.80
C THR A 126 13.08 11.22 -8.91
N VAL A 127 11.83 10.91 -8.60
CA VAL A 127 11.28 9.55 -8.72
C VAL A 127 11.24 9.11 -10.19
N ILE A 128 10.85 10.00 -11.11
CA ILE A 128 10.85 9.69 -12.55
C ILE A 128 12.27 9.39 -13.03
N LEU A 129 13.24 10.21 -12.65
CA LEU A 129 14.64 9.98 -13.00
C LEU A 129 15.14 8.62 -12.45
N LEU A 130 14.84 8.35 -11.18
CA LEU A 130 15.15 7.05 -10.56
C LEU A 130 14.49 5.88 -11.30
N ALA A 131 13.22 6.02 -11.69
CA ALA A 131 12.51 4.99 -12.44
C ALA A 131 13.17 4.70 -13.81
N VAL A 132 13.67 5.74 -14.50
CA VAL A 132 14.42 5.56 -15.75
C VAL A 132 15.71 4.78 -15.50
N TYR A 133 16.48 5.12 -14.46
CA TYR A 133 17.68 4.34 -14.11
C TYR A 133 17.35 2.88 -13.77
N LEU A 134 16.32 2.66 -12.94
CA LEU A 134 15.89 1.32 -12.60
C LEU A 134 15.48 0.52 -13.84
N PHE A 135 14.77 1.14 -14.79
CA PHE A 135 14.38 0.51 -16.03
C PHE A 135 15.59 0.09 -16.87
N LEU A 136 16.58 0.99 -17.05
CA LEU A 136 17.80 0.68 -17.81
C LEU A 136 18.58 -0.48 -17.18
N PHE A 137 18.77 -0.46 -15.86
CA PHE A 137 19.45 -1.55 -15.16
C PHE A 137 18.63 -2.83 -15.11
N ALA A 138 17.28 -2.76 -15.09
CA ALA A 138 16.43 -3.94 -15.17
C ALA A 138 16.57 -4.63 -16.54
N VAL A 139 16.60 -3.85 -17.63
CA VAL A 139 16.85 -4.39 -18.98
C VAL A 139 18.24 -5.06 -19.06
N LEU A 140 19.25 -4.43 -18.48
CA LEU A 140 20.59 -5.00 -18.42
C LEU A 140 20.60 -6.27 -17.57
N GLY A 141 19.95 -6.26 -16.41
CA GLY A 141 19.79 -7.44 -15.56
C GLY A 141 19.04 -8.58 -16.26
N LEU A 142 17.99 -8.25 -17.01
CA LEU A 142 17.27 -9.22 -17.83
C LEU A 142 18.19 -9.92 -18.84
N THR A 143 19.03 -9.16 -19.56
CA THR A 143 19.93 -9.74 -20.56
C THR A 143 21.01 -10.64 -19.96
N MET A 144 21.43 -10.37 -18.71
CA MET A 144 22.50 -11.14 -18.04
C MET A 144 21.96 -12.33 -17.23
N PHE A 145 20.81 -12.20 -16.59
CA PHE A 145 20.33 -13.11 -15.55
C PHE A 145 19.03 -13.85 -15.87
N LEU A 146 18.46 -13.66 -17.06
CA LEU A 146 17.22 -14.34 -17.48
C LEU A 146 17.32 -15.85 -17.25
N GLY A 147 16.38 -16.41 -16.48
CA GLY A 147 16.28 -17.84 -16.22
C GLY A 147 17.34 -18.42 -15.28
N LYS A 148 18.25 -17.61 -14.74
CA LYS A 148 19.42 -18.08 -14.00
C LYS A 148 19.28 -18.03 -12.47
N PHE A 149 18.23 -17.38 -11.94
CA PHE A 149 18.01 -17.26 -10.50
C PHE A 149 17.15 -18.37 -9.90
N TYR A 150 16.66 -19.27 -10.74
CA TYR A 150 15.89 -20.42 -10.29
C TYR A 150 16.68 -21.32 -9.36
N LYS A 151 16.05 -21.79 -8.30
CA LYS A 151 16.63 -22.72 -7.34
C LYS A 151 15.61 -23.75 -6.86
N CYS A 152 16.10 -24.89 -6.42
CA CYS A 152 15.33 -25.89 -5.70
C CYS A 152 15.17 -25.45 -4.23
N ASN A 153 14.04 -25.76 -3.60
CA ASN A 153 13.85 -25.60 -2.16
C ASN A 153 14.70 -26.57 -1.32
N ASP A 154 15.31 -27.57 -1.96
CA ASP A 154 16.31 -28.47 -1.38
C ASP A 154 17.71 -28.04 -1.86
N GLU A 155 18.55 -27.58 -0.92
CA GLU A 155 19.91 -27.08 -1.20
C GLU A 155 20.86 -28.18 -1.69
N SER A 156 20.54 -29.44 -1.44
CA SER A 156 21.38 -30.59 -1.89
C SER A 156 21.30 -30.84 -3.41
N VAL A 157 20.31 -30.26 -4.07
CA VAL A 157 20.02 -30.44 -5.49
C VAL A 157 20.65 -29.31 -6.31
N ILE A 158 21.43 -29.65 -7.31
CA ILE A 158 22.17 -28.68 -8.13
C ILE A 158 21.45 -28.36 -9.45
N VAL A 159 20.75 -29.34 -9.99
CA VAL A 159 20.18 -29.27 -11.34
C VAL A 159 18.67 -29.41 -11.30
N ARG A 160 17.96 -28.66 -12.17
CA ARG A 160 16.50 -28.69 -12.27
C ARG A 160 15.92 -30.12 -12.40
N GLU A 161 16.58 -31.00 -13.12
CA GLU A 161 16.11 -32.37 -13.37
C GLU A 161 16.08 -33.23 -12.12
N GLN A 162 16.96 -32.94 -11.16
CA GLN A 162 17.04 -33.60 -9.85
C GLN A 162 16.04 -33.01 -8.82
N CYS A 163 15.50 -31.82 -9.09
CA CYS A 163 14.51 -31.17 -8.21
C CYS A 163 13.13 -31.82 -8.41
N ARG A 164 13.01 -33.12 -8.09
CA ARG A 164 11.78 -33.90 -8.18
C ARG A 164 11.63 -34.79 -6.94
N GLY A 165 10.39 -35.17 -6.63
CA GLY A 165 10.09 -36.04 -5.51
C GLY A 165 9.93 -35.25 -4.20
N ILE A 166 10.22 -35.89 -3.09
CA ILE A 166 10.07 -35.36 -1.73
C ILE A 166 11.43 -35.37 -1.03
N TYR A 167 11.60 -34.48 -0.06
CA TYR A 167 12.76 -34.46 0.82
C TYR A 167 12.33 -34.05 2.24
N GLU A 168 13.14 -34.40 3.21
CA GLU A 168 12.97 -33.99 4.61
C GLU A 168 13.68 -32.66 4.82
N ASN A 169 12.93 -31.64 5.23
CA ASN A 169 13.52 -30.32 5.52
C ASN A 169 14.28 -30.33 6.86
N GLN A 170 14.97 -29.23 7.17
CA GLN A 170 15.75 -29.09 8.43
C GLN A 170 14.93 -29.24 9.71
N VAL A 171 13.60 -29.20 9.62
CA VAL A 171 12.67 -29.33 10.75
C VAL A 171 12.11 -30.76 10.86
N GLY A 172 12.53 -31.69 9.98
CA GLY A 172 12.03 -33.06 9.97
C GLY A 172 10.69 -33.26 9.27
N VAL A 173 10.23 -32.27 8.49
CA VAL A 173 8.98 -32.36 7.75
C VAL A 173 9.24 -32.75 6.30
N ILE A 174 8.50 -33.75 5.81
CA ILE A 174 8.56 -34.19 4.42
C ILE A 174 7.82 -33.19 3.55
N VAL A 175 8.51 -32.57 2.61
CA VAL A 175 7.98 -31.57 1.66
C VAL A 175 8.34 -31.93 0.22
N PRO A 176 7.49 -31.57 -0.77
CA PRO A 176 7.84 -31.78 -2.16
C PRO A 176 9.00 -30.84 -2.57
N ARG A 177 9.88 -31.34 -3.43
CA ARG A 177 10.88 -30.50 -4.09
C ARG A 177 10.20 -29.64 -5.15
N VAL A 178 10.47 -28.34 -5.12
CA VAL A 178 9.91 -27.35 -6.03
C VAL A 178 11.04 -26.51 -6.61
N TRP A 179 11.11 -26.47 -7.93
CA TRP A 179 12.01 -25.58 -8.67
C TRP A 179 11.30 -24.27 -8.95
N SER A 180 11.72 -23.21 -8.33
CA SER A 180 11.06 -21.90 -8.42
C SER A 180 12.04 -20.74 -8.32
N ASN A 181 11.63 -19.59 -8.83
CA ASN A 181 12.34 -18.35 -8.57
C ASN A 181 12.21 -17.93 -7.11
N PRO A 182 13.25 -17.35 -6.53
CA PRO A 182 13.15 -16.61 -5.29
C PRO A 182 12.22 -15.38 -5.49
N SER A 183 11.93 -14.69 -4.41
CA SER A 183 11.10 -13.47 -4.45
C SER A 183 11.79 -12.28 -5.14
N TYR A 184 12.94 -12.48 -5.72
CA TYR A 184 13.72 -11.54 -6.55
C TYR A 184 14.21 -12.28 -7.79
N SER A 185 14.06 -11.67 -8.96
CA SER A 185 14.49 -12.26 -10.24
C SER A 185 14.62 -11.18 -11.30
N PHE A 186 15.23 -11.55 -12.44
CA PHE A 186 15.34 -10.72 -13.62
C PHE A 186 14.72 -11.42 -14.83
N ASP A 187 13.63 -12.16 -14.64
CA ASP A 187 12.97 -12.88 -15.74
C ASP A 187 11.99 -12.02 -16.53
N ASP A 188 11.55 -10.94 -15.93
CA ASP A 188 10.76 -9.89 -16.56
C ASP A 188 11.18 -8.51 -16.05
N ILE A 189 10.85 -7.46 -16.82
CA ILE A 189 11.25 -6.09 -16.52
C ILE A 189 10.69 -5.64 -15.17
N PHE A 190 9.45 -6.02 -14.85
CA PHE A 190 8.80 -5.61 -13.61
C PHE A 190 9.45 -6.24 -12.38
N SER A 191 9.71 -7.55 -12.42
CA SER A 191 10.44 -8.27 -11.37
C SER A 191 11.87 -7.75 -11.23
N GLY A 192 12.54 -7.44 -12.34
CA GLY A 192 13.85 -6.81 -12.34
C GLY A 192 13.86 -5.45 -11.66
N MET A 193 12.89 -4.57 -11.98
CA MET A 193 12.75 -3.28 -11.31
C MET A 193 12.48 -3.43 -9.79
N LEU A 194 11.61 -4.35 -9.40
CA LEU A 194 11.35 -4.63 -7.99
C LEU A 194 12.59 -5.17 -7.26
N THR A 195 13.37 -6.03 -7.92
CA THR A 195 14.63 -6.56 -7.40
C THR A 195 15.64 -5.42 -7.18
N LEU A 196 15.77 -4.50 -8.15
CA LEU A 196 16.62 -3.32 -8.01
C LEU A 196 16.12 -2.36 -6.93
N CYS A 197 14.81 -2.19 -6.77
CA CYS A 197 14.24 -1.43 -5.65
C CYS A 197 14.63 -2.04 -4.29
N ARG A 198 14.67 -3.36 -4.17
CA ARG A 198 15.18 -4.03 -2.95
C ARG A 198 16.65 -3.70 -2.70
N VAL A 199 17.47 -3.73 -3.74
CA VAL A 199 18.91 -3.40 -3.65
C VAL A 199 19.08 -1.96 -3.17
N ILE A 200 18.40 -0.98 -3.77
CA ILE A 200 18.49 0.44 -3.40
C ILE A 200 17.98 0.71 -1.98
N THR A 201 16.90 0.04 -1.57
CA THR A 201 16.36 0.17 -0.21
C THR A 201 17.11 -0.65 0.84
N LEU A 202 18.20 -1.30 0.44
CA LEU A 202 19.04 -2.18 1.28
C LEU A 202 18.26 -3.33 1.94
N ARG A 203 17.11 -3.72 1.39
CA ARG A 203 16.25 -4.76 1.92
C ARG A 203 16.57 -6.11 1.28
N GLY A 204 17.42 -6.91 1.93
CA GLY A 204 17.84 -8.21 1.41
C GLY A 204 18.69 -8.10 0.14
N TRP A 205 19.43 -7.02 0.00
CA TRP A 205 20.32 -6.78 -1.15
C TRP A 205 21.44 -7.81 -1.25
N LEU A 206 21.92 -8.32 -0.11
CA LEU A 206 22.96 -9.34 -0.04
C LEU A 206 22.53 -10.63 -0.76
N ASP A 207 21.28 -11.06 -0.57
CA ASP A 207 20.77 -12.28 -1.23
C ASP A 207 20.77 -12.12 -2.75
N VAL A 208 20.42 -10.92 -3.23
CA VAL A 208 20.43 -10.60 -4.66
C VAL A 208 21.87 -10.61 -5.21
N VAL A 209 22.79 -9.98 -4.49
CA VAL A 209 24.21 -9.88 -4.90
C VAL A 209 24.85 -11.28 -4.91
N TYR A 210 24.69 -12.06 -3.84
CA TYR A 210 25.24 -13.44 -3.82
C TYR A 210 24.62 -14.30 -4.92
N SER A 211 23.30 -14.25 -5.11
CA SER A 211 22.69 -14.99 -6.21
C SER A 211 23.21 -14.58 -7.59
N GLY A 212 23.50 -13.27 -7.77
CA GLY A 212 24.10 -12.76 -9.01
C GLY A 212 25.57 -13.17 -9.20
N MET A 213 26.35 -13.24 -8.11
CA MET A 213 27.75 -13.70 -8.14
C MET A 213 27.86 -15.21 -8.38
N ASP A 214 26.94 -15.98 -7.79
CA ASP A 214 26.91 -17.44 -7.83
C ASP A 214 26.18 -18.00 -9.06
N VAL A 215 25.74 -17.11 -9.98
CA VAL A 215 25.07 -17.52 -11.22
C VAL A 215 25.95 -18.43 -12.04
N THR A 216 25.36 -19.56 -12.43
CA THR A 216 25.97 -20.54 -13.32
C THR A 216 25.23 -20.55 -14.68
N LYS A 217 24.97 -21.71 -15.22
CA LYS A 217 24.24 -21.91 -16.49
C LYS A 217 22.75 -22.03 -16.24
N GLU A 218 21.96 -21.80 -17.25
CA GLU A 218 20.51 -22.03 -17.22
C GLU A 218 20.21 -23.49 -16.84
N GLY A 219 19.25 -23.70 -15.95
CA GLY A 219 18.90 -25.04 -15.42
C GLY A 219 19.74 -25.52 -14.24
N TYR A 220 20.73 -24.74 -13.80
CA TYR A 220 21.49 -24.94 -12.57
C TYR A 220 21.11 -23.90 -11.55
N GLN A 221 21.05 -24.29 -10.28
CA GLN A 221 20.87 -23.29 -9.23
C GLN A 221 22.18 -22.51 -8.97
N PRO A 222 22.12 -21.28 -8.50
CA PRO A 222 23.29 -20.52 -8.08
C PRO A 222 24.11 -21.31 -7.05
N GLN A 223 25.40 -21.46 -7.28
CA GLN A 223 26.31 -22.22 -6.43
C GLN A 223 27.37 -21.30 -5.82
N ARG A 224 27.51 -21.36 -4.51
CA ARG A 224 28.49 -20.59 -3.78
C ARG A 224 29.90 -20.93 -4.29
N ASP A 225 30.69 -19.90 -4.56
CA ASP A 225 32.09 -20.01 -5.05
C ASP A 225 32.24 -20.67 -6.45
N SER A 226 31.19 -20.71 -7.26
CA SER A 226 31.29 -21.29 -8.61
C SER A 226 32.15 -20.45 -9.58
N SER A 227 32.45 -19.20 -9.24
CA SER A 227 33.26 -18.27 -10.05
C SER A 227 34.78 -18.49 -9.92
N SER A 228 35.23 -19.46 -9.15
CA SER A 228 36.64 -19.75 -8.91
C SER A 228 37.20 -20.86 -9.82
N GLY A 229 36.54 -21.15 -10.94
CA GLY A 229 36.97 -22.10 -11.95
C GLY A 229 37.24 -21.47 -13.29
#